data_3768241c96559460729f61dc030b7538
#
_entry.id   3768241c96559460729f61dc030b7538
#
_cell.length_a   1.000
_cell.length_b   1.000
_cell.length_c   1.000
_cell.angle_alpha   90.00
_cell.angle_beta   90.00
_cell.angle_gamma   90.00
#
_symmetry.space_group_name_H-M   'P 1'
#
loop_
_entity.id
_entity.type
_entity.pdbx_description
1 polymer ?
#
loop_
_entity_poly.entity_id
_entity_poly.type
_entity_poly.pdbx_seq_one_letter_code
_entity_poly.pdbx_strand_id
1 'polypeptide(L)'
;MSELEKEMFEAGYRNIKRLSTGELAGTMRQMFTVGLFVGLTETGYKRRFCYELETDADRALRQWDGTGDPPGPWVKEKPSDRLGPGATMNQSK
;
A
#
# COMPACT_ATOMS: atom_id res chain seq x y z
N MET A 1 9.54 -0.95 -18.90
CA MET A 1 8.36 -1.14 -18.05
C MET A 1 7.49 -2.23 -18.64
N SER A 2 7.05 -3.16 -17.83
CA SER A 2 6.21 -4.24 -18.31
C SER A 2 4.80 -3.74 -18.56
N GLU A 3 4.02 -4.59 -19.24
CA GLU A 3 2.62 -4.25 -19.52
C GLU A 3 1.86 -3.97 -18.23
N LEU A 4 2.04 -4.81 -17.23
CA LEU A 4 1.34 -4.65 -15.96
C LEU A 4 1.78 -3.38 -15.25
N GLU A 5 3.08 -3.10 -15.27
CA GLU A 5 3.59 -1.87 -14.65
C GLU A 5 2.99 -0.63 -15.32
N LYS A 6 2.86 -0.68 -16.62
CA LYS A 6 2.26 0.44 -17.36
C LYS A 6 0.81 0.61 -16.97
N GLU A 7 0.07 -0.50 -16.86
CA GLU A 7 -1.33 -0.43 -16.45
C GLU A 7 -1.48 0.15 -15.04
N MET A 8 -0.56 -0.23 -14.15
CA MET A 8 -0.61 0.29 -12.79
C MET A 8 -0.33 1.78 -12.77
N PHE A 9 0.63 2.22 -13.57
CA PHE A 9 0.93 3.64 -13.65
C PHE A 9 -0.28 4.41 -14.17
N GLU A 10 -0.93 3.89 -15.18
CA GLU A 10 -2.11 4.55 -15.75
C GLU A 10 -3.29 4.53 -14.77
N ALA A 11 -3.33 3.57 -13.88
CA ALA A 11 -4.37 3.50 -12.86
C ALA A 11 -4.12 4.49 -11.72
N GLY A 12 -2.94 5.11 -11.68
CA GLY A 12 -2.65 6.12 -10.66
C GLY A 12 -1.57 5.74 -9.68
N TYR A 13 -1.05 4.53 -9.75
CA TYR A 13 0.05 4.15 -8.86
C TYR A 13 1.34 4.81 -9.27
N ARG A 14 2.18 5.12 -8.30
CA ARG A 14 3.47 5.77 -8.52
C ARG A 14 4.55 4.97 -7.82
N ASN A 15 5.81 5.24 -8.18
CA ASN A 15 6.97 4.58 -7.59
C ASN A 15 6.88 3.07 -7.73
N ILE A 16 6.35 2.62 -8.85
CA ILE A 16 6.11 1.19 -9.08
C ILE A 16 7.42 0.45 -9.12
N LYS A 17 7.48 -0.65 -8.37
CA LYS A 17 8.70 -1.38 -8.18
C LYS A 17 8.39 -2.86 -8.09
N ARG A 18 9.28 -3.70 -8.68
CA ARG A 18 9.18 -5.14 -8.53
C ARG A 18 10.00 -5.55 -7.32
N LEU A 19 9.35 -6.21 -6.38
CA LEU A 19 10.00 -6.65 -5.15
C LEU A 19 10.79 -7.93 -5.38
N SER A 20 11.68 -8.26 -4.46
CA SER A 20 12.46 -9.49 -4.58
C SER A 20 11.58 -10.73 -4.56
N THR A 21 10.38 -10.63 -4.02
CA THR A 21 9.41 -11.71 -4.02
C THR A 21 8.78 -11.93 -5.39
N GLY A 22 8.97 -11.01 -6.32
CA GLY A 22 8.34 -11.06 -7.63
C GLY A 22 7.06 -10.24 -7.71
N GLU A 23 6.57 -9.75 -6.59
CA GLU A 23 5.35 -8.96 -6.57
C GLU A 23 5.62 -7.52 -6.98
N LEU A 24 4.60 -6.88 -7.54
CA LEU A 24 4.67 -5.46 -7.83
C LEU A 24 4.16 -4.67 -6.64
N ALA A 25 4.79 -3.54 -6.38
CA ALA A 25 4.36 -2.62 -5.35
C ALA A 25 4.37 -1.21 -5.90
N GLY A 26 3.58 -0.35 -5.29
CA GLY A 26 3.53 1.05 -5.70
C GLY A 26 2.79 1.86 -4.66
N THR A 27 2.85 3.18 -4.82
CA THR A 27 2.17 4.08 -3.90
C THR A 27 1.04 4.78 -4.63
N MET A 28 0.02 5.17 -3.86
CA MET A 28 -1.09 5.93 -4.41
C MET A 28 -1.63 6.84 -3.33
N ARG A 29 -1.78 8.12 -3.68
CA ARG A 29 -2.35 9.07 -2.75
C ARG A 29 -3.82 8.78 -2.57
N GLN A 30 -4.25 8.79 -1.33
CA GLN A 30 -5.65 8.60 -0.98
C GLN A 30 -6.15 9.86 -0.30
N MET A 31 -7.41 9.85 0.14
CA MET A 31 -8.01 11.08 0.62
C MET A 31 -7.21 11.72 1.76
N PHE A 32 -6.81 10.93 2.74
CA PHE A 32 -6.11 11.45 3.90
C PHE A 32 -4.75 10.82 4.13
N THR A 33 -4.40 9.84 3.33
CA THR A 33 -3.16 9.08 3.52
C THR A 33 -2.54 8.77 2.18
N VAL A 34 -1.36 8.18 2.23
CA VAL A 34 -0.71 7.65 1.03
C VAL A 34 -0.58 6.15 1.25
N GLY A 35 -1.15 5.38 0.34
CA GLY A 35 -1.10 3.93 0.45
C GLY A 35 0.11 3.37 -0.26
N LEU A 36 0.76 2.40 0.38
CA LEU A 36 1.77 1.55 -0.25
C LEU A 36 1.10 0.22 -0.49
N PHE A 37 0.95 -0.14 -1.75
CA PHE A 37 0.19 -1.33 -2.15
C PHE A 37 1.15 -2.41 -2.62
N VAL A 38 0.90 -3.63 -2.20
CA VAL A 38 1.77 -4.76 -2.49
C VAL A 38 0.97 -5.87 -3.14
N GLY A 39 1.57 -6.50 -4.13
CA GLY A 39 0.89 -7.58 -4.85
C GLY A 39 -0.11 -7.02 -5.84
N LEU A 40 0.29 -5.96 -6.55
CA LEU A 40 -0.58 -5.31 -7.52
C LEU A 40 -0.84 -6.22 -8.71
N THR A 41 -2.10 -6.33 -9.08
CA THR A 41 -2.54 -7.07 -10.25
C THR A 41 -3.62 -6.26 -10.95
N GLU A 42 -4.12 -6.79 -12.04
CA GLU A 42 -5.19 -6.13 -12.78
C GLU A 42 -6.47 -6.03 -11.98
N THR A 43 -6.64 -6.90 -11.01
CA THR A 43 -7.89 -6.96 -10.24
C THR A 43 -7.76 -6.39 -8.84
N GLY A 44 -6.57 -5.99 -8.41
CA GLY A 44 -6.43 -5.42 -7.09
C GLY A 44 -5.05 -5.61 -6.51
N TYR A 45 -5.00 -5.73 -5.21
CA TYR A 45 -3.73 -5.86 -4.49
C TYR A 45 -3.93 -6.82 -3.32
N LYS A 46 -2.81 -7.29 -2.76
CA LYS A 46 -2.86 -8.23 -1.63
C LYS A 46 -2.79 -7.52 -0.28
N ARG A 47 -1.93 -6.52 -0.16
CA ARG A 47 -1.72 -5.84 1.12
C ARG A 47 -1.61 -4.35 0.89
N ARG A 48 -1.98 -3.58 1.90
CA ARG A 48 -1.90 -2.12 1.85
C ARG A 48 -1.38 -1.61 3.18
N PHE A 49 -0.42 -0.70 3.10
CA PHE A 49 0.12 -0.01 4.27
C PHE A 49 -0.10 1.48 4.07
N CYS A 50 -0.61 2.15 5.08
CA CYS A 50 -0.95 3.56 4.94
C CYS A 50 0.08 4.42 5.66
N TYR A 51 0.47 5.50 4.99
CA TYR A 51 1.42 6.47 5.53
C TYR A 51 0.77 7.84 5.55
N GLU A 52 1.19 8.66 6.48
CA GLU A 52 0.64 10.01 6.58
C GLU A 52 1.22 10.91 5.49
N LEU A 53 2.49 10.72 5.18
CA LEU A 53 3.19 11.57 4.22
C LEU A 53 3.64 10.76 3.02
N GLU A 54 3.58 11.40 1.87
CA GLU A 54 4.03 10.78 0.64
C GLU A 54 5.52 10.43 0.71
N THR A 55 6.32 11.32 1.33
CA THR A 55 7.75 11.06 1.46
C THR A 55 8.03 9.83 2.30
N ASP A 56 7.22 9.57 3.30
CA ASP A 56 7.39 8.39 4.13
C ASP A 56 7.10 7.12 3.34
N ALA A 57 6.03 7.14 2.55
CA ALA A 57 5.68 5.99 1.72
C ALA A 57 6.77 5.72 0.67
N ASP A 58 7.25 6.79 0.04
CA ASP A 58 8.30 6.65 -0.97
C ASP A 58 9.57 6.07 -0.37
N ARG A 59 9.97 6.59 0.78
CA ARG A 59 11.17 6.11 1.43
C ARG A 59 11.04 4.65 1.84
N ALA A 60 9.88 4.31 2.39
CA ALA A 60 9.63 2.94 2.82
C ALA A 60 9.74 1.99 1.63
N LEU A 61 9.12 2.35 0.52
CA LEU A 61 9.15 1.49 -0.65
C LEU A 61 10.57 1.36 -1.22
N ARG A 62 11.33 2.45 -1.22
CA ARG A 62 12.69 2.40 -1.74
C ARG A 62 13.60 1.50 -0.90
N GLN A 63 13.36 1.46 0.41
CA GLN A 63 14.21 0.71 1.33
C GLN A 63 13.78 -0.73 1.53
N TRP A 64 12.62 -1.09 1.03
CA TRP A 64 12.00 -2.39 1.30
C TRP A 64 12.20 -3.32 0.11
N ASP A 65 12.51 -4.58 0.40
CA ASP A 65 12.71 -5.57 -0.66
C ASP A 65 11.51 -6.51 -0.81
N GLY A 66 10.50 -6.35 0.03
CA GLY A 66 9.32 -7.19 -0.03
C GLY A 66 9.24 -8.23 1.07
N THR A 67 10.30 -8.39 1.84
CA THR A 67 10.33 -9.37 2.92
C THR A 67 9.70 -8.75 4.16
N GLY A 68 8.73 -9.45 4.73
CA GLY A 68 8.05 -8.95 5.91
C GLY A 68 7.22 -7.72 5.61
N ASP A 69 7.13 -6.82 6.57
CA ASP A 69 6.39 -5.58 6.41
C ASP A 69 7.34 -4.45 6.05
N PRO A 70 6.87 -3.47 5.27
CA PRO A 70 7.71 -2.33 4.95
C PRO A 70 7.95 -1.48 6.19
N PRO A 71 9.01 -0.67 6.20
CA PRO A 71 9.28 0.18 7.37
C PRO A 71 8.19 1.20 7.60
N GLY A 72 7.98 1.52 8.88
CA GLY A 72 7.04 2.57 9.26
C GLY A 72 7.64 3.95 9.09
N PRO A 73 6.96 4.95 9.62
CA PRO A 73 5.77 4.88 10.48
C PRO A 73 4.47 4.76 9.69
N TRP A 74 3.65 3.81 10.05
CA TRP A 74 2.35 3.63 9.42
C TRP A 74 1.29 4.41 10.17
N VAL A 75 0.26 4.83 9.42
CA VAL A 75 -0.94 5.35 10.04
C VAL A 75 -1.66 4.18 10.68
N LYS A 76 -2.02 4.32 11.94
CA LYS A 76 -2.69 3.26 12.65
C LYS A 76 -4.09 3.08 12.10
N GLU A 77 -4.39 1.88 11.67
CA GLU A 77 -5.71 1.57 11.13
C GLU A 77 -6.74 1.49 12.22
N LYS A 78 -7.91 1.98 11.92
CA LYS A 78 -9.06 1.77 12.81
C LYS A 78 -9.62 0.38 12.53
N PRO A 79 -10.17 -0.28 13.56
CA PRO A 79 -10.75 -1.60 13.33
C PRO A 79 -11.80 -1.63 12.23
N SER A 80 -12.58 -0.57 12.10
CA SER A 80 -13.60 -0.52 11.06
C SER A 80 -13.00 -0.51 9.67
N ASP A 81 -11.81 0.07 9.51
CA ASP A 81 -11.17 0.12 8.21
C ASP A 81 -10.69 -1.26 7.79
N ARG A 82 -10.28 -2.05 8.75
CA ARG A 82 -9.70 -3.35 8.45
C ARG A 82 -10.74 -4.45 8.39
N LEU A 83 -11.70 -4.41 9.32
CA LEU A 83 -12.66 -5.49 9.48
C LEU A 83 -13.99 -5.20 8.86
N GLY A 84 -14.17 -3.97 8.42
CA GLY A 84 -15.45 -3.59 7.91
C GLY A 84 -16.41 -3.22 9.01
N PRO A 85 -17.63 -2.91 8.69
CA PRO A 85 -18.58 -2.35 9.65
C PRO A 85 -18.95 -3.27 10.79
N GLY A 86 -18.71 -4.52 10.71
CA GLY A 86 -19.12 -5.44 11.75
C GLY A 86 -18.15 -5.57 12.88
N ALA A 87 -17.10 -4.98 12.78
CA ALA A 87 -16.07 -5.21 13.76
C ALA A 87 -16.33 -4.45 15.02
N THR A 88 -16.51 -4.42 15.50
CA THR A 88 -16.24 -3.74 16.34
C THR A 88 -16.05 -3.46 17.29
N MET A 89 -16.30 -3.33 17.36
CA MET A 89 -16.09 -2.79 17.97
C MET A 89 -15.78 -2.34 18.58
N ASN A 90 -15.96 -2.22 18.74
CA ASN A 90 -15.76 -1.55 19.20
C ASN A 90 -15.28 -1.08 19.60
N GLN A 91 -15.20 -1.01 19.46
CA GLN A 91 -14.81 -0.28 19.63
C GLN A 91 -14.57 0.37 19.96
N SER A 92 -14.62 0.48 20.03
CA SER A 92 -14.52 1.31 20.18
C SER A 92 -14.53 1.82 20.36
N LYS A 93 -14.87 1.84 20.33
CA LYS A 93 -15.08 2.52 20.31
C LYS A 93 -15.09 2.93 20.59
#